data_233c141753b83566c5886dc33e459b73
#
_entry.id   233c141753b83566c5886dc33e459b73
#
_cell.length_a   1.000
_cell.length_b   1.000
_cell.length_c   1.000
_cell.angle_alpha   90.00
_cell.angle_beta   90.00
_cell.angle_gamma   90.00
#
_symmetry.space_group_name_H-M   'P 1'
#
loop_
_entity.id
_entity.type
_entity.pdbx_description
1 polymer ?
#
loop_
_entity_poly.entity_id
_entity_poly.type
_entity_poly.pdbx_seq_one_letter_code
_entity_poly.pdbx_strand_id
1 'polypeptide(L)'
;MNNLLTKLFLKYQDYPSFFSSNPITSVHDLGSMGETLLNLAVNSQAKKDVILLIENGANINQQGELNFTPIQNAWLHGNIDIIKILLENGAKTNIKNEFGYDAKHYATEEYHDKKKSKEIMNLLRNYK
;
A
#
# COMPACT_ATOMS: atom_id res chain seq x y z
N MET A 1 -2.39 -21.99 10.90
CA MET A 1 -2.32 -20.81 10.04
C MET A 1 -3.72 -20.43 9.59
N ASN A 2 -4.00 -19.13 9.49
CA ASN A 2 -5.28 -18.61 9.03
C ASN A 2 -5.52 -19.01 7.57
N ASN A 3 -6.68 -19.64 7.28
CA ASN A 3 -7.02 -20.07 5.90
C ASN A 3 -7.10 -18.89 4.93
N LEU A 4 -7.58 -17.72 5.40
CA LEU A 4 -7.66 -16.52 4.57
C LEU A 4 -6.27 -16.01 4.20
N LEU A 5 -5.34 -16.06 5.15
CA LEU A 5 -3.97 -15.64 4.90
C LEU A 5 -3.26 -16.58 3.93
N THR A 6 -3.48 -17.89 4.08
CA THR A 6 -2.94 -18.89 3.15
C THR A 6 -3.45 -18.64 1.73
N LYS A 7 -4.75 -18.37 1.57
CA LYS A 7 -5.34 -18.05 0.26
C LYS A 7 -4.73 -16.78 -0.33
N LEU A 8 -4.49 -15.78 0.51
CA LEU A 8 -3.86 -14.54 0.08
C LEU A 8 -2.44 -14.81 -0.43
N PHE A 9 -1.66 -15.59 0.29
CA PHE A 9 -0.29 -15.93 -0.14
C PHE A 9 -0.28 -16.65 -1.48
N LEU A 10 -1.19 -17.62 -1.68
CA LEU A 10 -1.30 -18.35 -2.95
C LEU A 10 -1.69 -17.38 -4.09
N LYS A 11 -2.59 -16.45 -3.84
CA LYS A 11 -3.00 -15.45 -4.82
C LYS A 11 -1.81 -14.59 -5.29
N TYR A 12 -1.01 -14.11 -4.35
CA TYR A 12 0.10 -13.21 -4.69
C TYR A 12 1.36 -13.95 -5.15
N GLN A 13 1.45 -15.27 -4.93
CA GLN A 13 2.57 -16.06 -5.41
C GLN A 13 2.70 -16.01 -6.94
N ASP A 14 1.60 -15.83 -7.65
CA ASP A 14 1.59 -15.76 -9.11
C ASP A 14 1.93 -14.39 -9.68
N TYR A 15 2.09 -13.38 -8.82
CA TYR A 15 2.49 -12.05 -9.29
C TYR A 15 3.96 -12.07 -9.73
N PRO A 16 4.31 -11.33 -10.79
CA PRO A 16 5.69 -11.33 -11.31
C PRO A 16 6.77 -11.14 -10.25
N SER A 17 6.50 -10.28 -9.26
CA SER A 17 7.46 -9.99 -8.18
C SER A 17 7.78 -11.20 -7.32
N PHE A 18 6.86 -12.19 -7.24
CA PHE A 18 6.99 -13.36 -6.37
C PHE A 18 7.07 -14.67 -7.13
N PHE A 19 6.90 -14.62 -8.46
CA PHE A 19 6.77 -15.84 -9.28
C PHE A 19 7.93 -16.81 -9.13
N SER A 20 9.15 -16.31 -9.09
CA SER A 20 10.34 -17.16 -9.01
C SER A 20 10.91 -17.26 -7.59
N SER A 21 10.22 -16.70 -6.61
CA SER A 21 10.68 -16.73 -5.23
C SER A 21 10.30 -18.05 -4.54
N ASN A 22 10.85 -18.25 -3.35
CA ASN A 22 10.37 -19.30 -2.46
C ASN A 22 8.89 -19.07 -2.14
N PRO A 23 8.13 -20.11 -1.77
CA PRO A 23 6.74 -19.92 -1.37
C PRO A 23 6.58 -18.83 -0.32
N ILE A 24 5.57 -17.97 -0.50
CA ILE A 24 5.26 -16.92 0.47
C ILE A 24 4.75 -17.58 1.75
N THR A 25 5.40 -17.28 2.87
CA THR A 25 5.04 -17.85 4.18
C THR A 25 4.79 -16.80 5.24
N SER A 26 5.08 -15.53 4.96
CA SER A 26 4.96 -14.42 5.91
C SER A 26 4.47 -13.16 5.22
N VAL A 27 3.72 -12.33 5.96
CA VAL A 27 3.32 -11.00 5.48
C VAL A 27 4.54 -10.09 5.25
N HIS A 28 5.70 -10.46 5.78
CA HIS A 28 6.94 -9.70 5.65
C HIS A 28 7.81 -10.14 4.49
N ASP A 29 7.41 -11.16 3.73
CA ASP A 29 8.17 -11.63 2.58
C ASP A 29 8.19 -10.55 1.50
N LEU A 30 9.37 -10.39 0.90
CA LEU A 30 9.59 -9.42 -0.18
C LEU A 30 9.72 -10.12 -1.51
N GLY A 31 9.11 -9.52 -2.53
CA GLY A 31 9.29 -9.95 -3.92
C GLY A 31 10.60 -9.40 -4.50
N SER A 32 10.84 -9.71 -5.76
CA SER A 32 11.94 -9.11 -6.51
C SER A 32 11.81 -7.58 -6.48
N MET A 33 12.92 -6.88 -6.51
CA MET A 33 12.96 -5.42 -6.41
C MET A 33 12.48 -4.88 -5.05
N GLY A 34 12.32 -5.74 -4.03
CA GLY A 34 11.92 -5.33 -2.69
C GLY A 34 10.43 -5.05 -2.51
N GLU A 35 9.58 -5.50 -3.45
CA GLU A 35 8.14 -5.24 -3.35
C GLU A 35 7.51 -5.96 -2.17
N THR A 36 6.56 -5.31 -1.50
CA THR A 36 5.85 -5.87 -0.35
C THR A 36 4.47 -6.38 -0.76
N LEU A 37 3.95 -7.35 0.00
CA LEU A 37 2.59 -7.83 -0.22
C LEU A 37 1.57 -6.71 -0.01
N LEU A 38 1.79 -5.86 0.99
CA LEU A 38 0.88 -4.74 1.25
C LEU A 38 0.82 -3.77 0.07
N ASN A 39 1.98 -3.42 -0.51
CA ASN A 39 2.00 -2.54 -1.68
C ASN A 39 1.31 -3.18 -2.89
N LEU A 40 1.47 -4.47 -3.10
CA LEU A 40 0.76 -5.18 -4.18
C LEU A 40 -0.75 -5.14 -3.97
N ALA A 41 -1.20 -5.38 -2.73
CA ALA A 41 -2.63 -5.34 -2.41
C ALA A 41 -3.21 -3.92 -2.61
N VAL A 42 -2.47 -2.89 -2.21
CA VAL A 42 -2.87 -1.49 -2.43
C VAL A 42 -2.93 -1.18 -3.93
N ASN A 43 -1.90 -1.56 -4.69
CA ASN A 43 -1.86 -1.32 -6.14
C ASN A 43 -2.96 -2.07 -6.89
N SER A 44 -3.37 -3.23 -6.38
CA SER A 44 -4.48 -4.01 -6.93
C SER A 44 -5.84 -3.49 -6.46
N GLN A 45 -5.85 -2.48 -5.59
CA GLN A 45 -7.05 -1.92 -4.97
C GLN A 45 -7.89 -2.98 -4.25
N ALA A 46 -7.21 -3.98 -3.68
CA ALA A 46 -7.81 -5.11 -2.99
C ALA A 46 -8.00 -4.79 -1.51
N LYS A 47 -9.04 -4.05 -1.19
CA LYS A 47 -9.34 -3.55 0.16
C LYS A 47 -9.31 -4.66 1.22
N LYS A 48 -9.95 -5.79 0.94
CA LYS A 48 -10.00 -6.92 1.89
C LYS A 48 -8.61 -7.49 2.17
N ASP A 49 -7.77 -7.58 1.14
CA ASP A 49 -6.40 -8.07 1.30
C ASP A 49 -5.56 -7.07 2.10
N VAL A 50 -5.74 -5.77 1.87
CA VAL A 50 -5.06 -4.73 2.64
C VAL A 50 -5.39 -4.89 4.13
N ILE A 51 -6.67 -5.02 4.47
CA ILE A 51 -7.12 -5.19 5.86
C ILE A 51 -6.51 -6.46 6.45
N LEU A 52 -6.57 -7.57 5.74
CA LEU A 52 -6.06 -8.85 6.21
C LEU A 52 -4.55 -8.80 6.49
N LEU A 53 -3.79 -8.16 5.61
CA LEU A 53 -2.35 -8.01 5.79
C LEU A 53 -2.03 -7.15 7.03
N ILE A 54 -2.73 -6.04 7.21
CA ILE A 54 -2.55 -5.17 8.37
C ILE A 54 -2.89 -5.92 9.67
N GLU A 55 -4.00 -6.65 9.70
CA GLU A 55 -4.43 -7.43 10.86
C GLU A 55 -3.42 -8.52 11.23
N ASN A 56 -2.62 -8.98 10.28
CA ASN A 56 -1.60 -10.00 10.49
C ASN A 56 -0.19 -9.43 10.62
N GLY A 57 -0.06 -8.14 10.91
CA GLY A 57 1.20 -7.53 11.31
C GLY A 57 2.06 -6.96 10.18
N ALA A 58 1.50 -6.78 8.99
CA ALA A 58 2.26 -6.12 7.91
C ALA A 58 2.70 -4.72 8.36
N ASN A 59 3.93 -4.35 8.02
CA ASN A 59 4.46 -3.02 8.35
C ASN A 59 3.80 -1.98 7.45
N ILE A 60 2.97 -1.12 8.05
CA ILE A 60 2.17 -0.12 7.35
C ILE A 60 3.04 0.90 6.59
N ASN A 61 4.28 1.09 7.00
CA ASN A 61 5.19 2.10 6.44
C ASN A 61 6.35 1.48 5.65
N GLN A 62 6.31 0.17 5.37
CA GLN A 62 7.39 -0.50 4.66
C GLN A 62 7.49 0.04 3.23
N GLN A 63 8.67 0.54 2.89
CA GLN A 63 8.96 0.97 1.52
C GLN A 63 9.21 -0.25 0.64
N GLY A 64 8.54 -0.31 -0.48
CA GLY A 64 8.69 -1.37 -1.47
C GLY A 64 9.47 -0.90 -2.68
N GLU A 65 9.05 -1.30 -3.87
CA GLU A 65 9.70 -0.93 -5.12
C GLU A 65 9.76 0.60 -5.25
N LEU A 66 10.89 1.12 -5.69
CA LEU A 66 11.19 2.55 -5.83
C LEU A 66 11.00 3.31 -4.50
N ASN A 67 11.07 2.60 -3.39
CA ASN A 67 10.88 3.14 -2.04
C ASN A 67 9.50 3.78 -1.79
N PHE A 68 8.48 3.37 -2.54
CA PHE A 68 7.11 3.79 -2.30
C PHE A 68 6.56 3.14 -1.04
N THR A 69 5.88 3.92 -0.21
CA THR A 69 5.11 3.41 0.93
C THR A 69 3.70 3.03 0.47
N PRO A 70 2.98 2.21 1.25
CA PRO A 70 1.58 1.88 0.93
C PRO A 70 0.68 3.11 0.77
N ILE A 71 0.86 4.13 1.62
CA ILE A 71 0.02 5.34 1.51
C ILE A 71 0.31 6.13 0.24
N GLN A 72 1.56 6.16 -0.24
CA GLN A 72 1.91 6.80 -1.50
C GLN A 72 1.23 6.10 -2.67
N ASN A 73 1.27 4.77 -2.69
CA ASN A 73 0.58 3.98 -3.72
C ASN A 73 -0.93 4.20 -3.68
N ALA A 74 -1.52 4.26 -2.49
CA ALA A 74 -2.95 4.50 -2.33
C ALA A 74 -3.36 5.88 -2.85
N TRP A 75 -2.55 6.90 -2.60
CA TRP A 75 -2.82 8.26 -3.08
C TRP A 75 -2.63 8.38 -4.57
N LEU A 76 -1.62 7.71 -5.11
CA LEU A 76 -1.41 7.68 -6.55
C LEU A 76 -2.64 7.10 -7.27
N HIS A 77 -3.25 6.05 -6.72
CA HIS A 77 -4.46 5.44 -7.27
C HIS A 77 -5.75 6.18 -6.92
N GLY A 78 -5.72 7.03 -5.89
CA GLY A 78 -6.90 7.78 -5.46
C GLY A 78 -8.00 6.94 -4.83
N ASN A 79 -7.67 5.78 -4.26
CA ASN A 79 -8.65 4.92 -3.59
C ASN A 79 -8.89 5.42 -2.16
N ILE A 80 -9.98 6.17 -1.98
CA ILE A 80 -10.30 6.83 -0.71
C ILE A 80 -10.44 5.82 0.45
N ASP A 81 -11.09 4.68 0.22
CA ASP A 81 -11.28 3.67 1.26
C ASP A 81 -9.96 3.12 1.76
N ILE A 82 -9.05 2.78 0.85
CA ILE A 82 -7.72 2.28 1.21
C ILE A 82 -6.89 3.36 1.89
N ILE A 83 -6.97 4.60 1.40
CA ILE A 83 -6.29 5.74 2.03
C ILE A 83 -6.73 5.87 3.50
N LYS A 84 -8.03 5.83 3.75
CA LYS A 84 -8.57 5.89 5.11
C LYS A 84 -8.05 4.76 5.99
N ILE A 85 -8.11 3.52 5.49
CA ILE A 85 -7.63 2.35 6.23
C ILE A 85 -6.16 2.53 6.64
N LEU A 86 -5.32 2.95 5.70
CA LEU A 86 -3.90 3.15 5.97
C LEU A 86 -3.66 4.25 7.00
N LEU A 87 -4.33 5.40 6.86
CA LEU A 87 -4.20 6.52 7.80
C LEU A 87 -4.69 6.12 9.20
N GLU A 88 -5.81 5.41 9.31
CA GLU A 88 -6.35 4.94 10.58
C GLU A 88 -5.42 3.95 11.28
N ASN A 89 -4.56 3.28 10.54
CA ASN A 89 -3.57 2.34 11.06
C ASN A 89 -2.17 2.93 11.21
N GLY A 90 -2.04 4.25 11.19
CA GLY A 90 -0.79 4.93 11.51
C GLY A 90 0.16 5.15 10.34
N ALA A 91 -0.34 5.14 9.11
CA ALA A 91 0.52 5.43 7.96
C ALA A 91 1.12 6.83 8.08
N LYS A 92 2.44 6.90 7.94
CA LYS A 92 3.17 8.18 7.92
C LYS A 92 3.13 8.76 6.52
N THR A 93 2.88 10.06 6.44
CA THR A 93 2.73 10.76 5.15
C THR A 93 3.98 11.53 4.72
N ASN A 94 5.00 11.57 5.57
CA ASN A 94 6.22 12.35 5.34
C ASN A 94 7.44 11.53 4.91
N ILE A 95 7.27 10.25 4.63
CA ILE A 95 8.36 9.39 4.14
C ILE A 95 8.54 9.66 2.65
N LYS A 96 9.77 9.86 2.22
CA LYS A 96 10.08 10.15 0.82
C LYS A 96 10.46 8.87 0.06
N ASN A 97 9.99 8.77 -1.18
CA ASN A 97 10.37 7.68 -2.07
C ASN A 97 11.66 8.01 -2.83
N GLU A 98 12.05 7.15 -3.77
CA GLU A 98 13.28 7.32 -4.56
C GLU A 98 13.32 8.64 -5.33
N PHE A 99 12.16 9.18 -5.69
CA PHE A 99 12.05 10.45 -6.42
C PHE A 99 12.09 11.68 -5.50
N GLY A 100 12.19 11.48 -4.18
CA GLY A 100 12.19 12.56 -3.20
C GLY A 100 10.81 13.08 -2.85
N TYR A 101 9.75 12.39 -3.25
CA TYR A 101 8.36 12.80 -3.01
C TYR A 101 7.76 12.05 -1.82
N ASP A 102 7.01 12.77 -1.00
CA ASP A 102 6.16 12.18 0.02
C ASP A 102 4.72 11.99 -0.51
N ALA A 103 3.83 11.52 0.34
CA ALA A 103 2.45 11.21 -0.07
C ALA A 103 1.69 12.44 -0.58
N LYS A 104 1.99 13.65 -0.08
CA LYS A 104 1.29 14.88 -0.49
C LYS A 104 1.47 15.19 -1.97
N HIS A 105 2.62 14.82 -2.52
CA HIS A 105 2.90 15.02 -3.94
C HIS A 105 1.83 14.36 -4.82
N TYR A 106 1.38 13.16 -4.41
CA TYR A 106 0.43 12.35 -5.17
C TYR A 106 -1.04 12.72 -4.92
N ALA A 107 -1.29 13.66 -4.01
CA ALA A 107 -2.64 14.14 -3.70
C ALA A 107 -3.06 15.33 -4.58
N THR A 108 -2.17 15.81 -5.44
CA THR A 108 -2.38 17.04 -6.22
C THR A 108 -3.24 16.81 -7.47
N GLU A 109 -3.67 17.91 -8.07
CA GLU A 109 -4.46 17.90 -9.31
C GLU A 109 -3.68 17.36 -10.51
N GLU A 110 -2.38 17.19 -10.38
CA GLU A 110 -1.55 16.54 -11.40
C GLU A 110 -1.95 15.07 -11.59
N TYR A 111 -2.39 14.41 -10.51
CA TYR A 111 -2.72 12.98 -10.53
C TYR A 111 -4.22 12.71 -10.43
N HIS A 112 -5.00 13.69 -9.99
CA HIS A 112 -6.43 13.52 -9.75
C HIS A 112 -7.20 14.74 -10.21
N ASP A 113 -8.49 14.57 -10.51
CA ASP A 113 -9.34 15.72 -10.74
C ASP A 113 -9.44 16.58 -9.45
N LYS A 114 -9.91 17.80 -9.60
CA LYS A 114 -9.98 18.76 -8.51
C LYS A 114 -10.79 18.27 -7.31
N LYS A 115 -11.91 17.57 -7.57
CA LYS A 115 -12.77 17.03 -6.51
C LYS A 115 -12.05 15.93 -5.71
N LYS A 116 -11.43 14.99 -6.40
CA LYS A 116 -10.69 13.88 -5.79
C LYS A 116 -9.48 14.41 -5.00
N SER A 117 -8.72 15.32 -5.58
CA SER A 117 -7.57 15.93 -4.90
C SER A 117 -7.99 16.60 -3.59
N LYS A 118 -9.11 17.33 -3.61
CA LYS A 118 -9.65 17.98 -2.42
C LYS A 118 -10.06 16.98 -1.33
N GLU A 119 -10.71 15.87 -1.72
CA GLU A 119 -11.08 14.81 -0.78
C GLU A 119 -9.85 14.20 -0.10
N ILE A 120 -8.83 13.88 -0.89
CA ILE A 120 -7.57 13.31 -0.38
C ILE A 120 -6.89 14.28 0.58
N MET A 121 -6.80 15.55 0.21
CA MET A 121 -6.18 16.58 1.07
C MET A 121 -6.94 16.77 2.38
N ASN A 122 -8.27 16.68 2.36
CA ASN A 122 -9.08 16.76 3.57
C ASN A 122 -8.81 15.58 4.51
N LEU A 123 -8.67 14.37 3.96
CA LEU A 123 -8.31 13.20 4.76
C LEU A 123 -6.97 13.41 5.47
N LEU A 124 -6.00 13.98 4.77
CA LEU A 124 -4.69 14.26 5.33
C LEU A 124 -4.76 15.14 6.57
N ARG A 125 -5.61 16.17 6.53
CA ARG A 125 -5.79 17.10 7.66
C ARG A 125 -6.36 16.41 8.90
N ASN A 126 -7.23 15.42 8.70
CA ASN A 126 -7.92 14.72 9.79
C ASN A 126 -7.03 13.70 10.50
N TYR A 127 -5.97 13.22 9.86
CA TYR A 127 -5.13 12.13 10.38
C TYR A 127 -3.66 12.53 10.59
N LYS A 128 -3.43 13.78 10.86
CA LYS A 128 -2.07 14.24 11.19
C LYS A 128 -1.55 13.68 12.50
#